data_a79d25e82197d961f27e15944be32d1e
#
_entry.id   a79d25e82197d961f27e15944be32d1e
#
_cell.length_a   1.000
_cell.length_b   1.000
_cell.length_c   1.000
_cell.angle_alpha   90.00
_cell.angle_beta   90.00
_cell.angle_gamma   90.00
#
_symmetry.space_group_name_H-M   'P 1'
#
loop_
_entity.id
_entity.type
_entity.pdbx_description
1 polymer ?
#
loop_
_entity_poly.entity_id
_entity_poly.type
_entity_poly.pdbx_seq_one_letter_code
_entity_poly.pdbx_strand_id
1 'polypeptide(L)'
;MENQDKNIQLFMYLVSSFELAAMQAMGKLKNPMTDKIEVSLEQAQFSIDVLDMLKERTKGNLGDYESRFLENTLGQLKLNYIDVKEKEDKPKESEK
;
A
#
# COMPACT_ATOMS: atom_id res chain seq x y z
N MET A 1 -7.22 -26.70 -9.53
CA MET A 1 -8.30 -25.91 -8.91
C MET A 1 -7.91 -25.44 -7.53
N GLU A 2 -7.62 -26.37 -6.64
CA GLU A 2 -7.25 -25.99 -5.27
C GLU A 2 -5.98 -25.17 -5.24
N ASN A 3 -5.02 -25.49 -6.11
CA ASN A 3 -3.77 -24.73 -6.15
C ASN A 3 -3.98 -23.31 -6.60
N GLN A 4 -4.91 -23.12 -7.55
CA GLN A 4 -5.21 -21.77 -8.01
C GLN A 4 -5.91 -20.96 -6.94
N ASP A 5 -6.88 -21.58 -6.24
CA ASP A 5 -7.56 -20.89 -5.16
C ASP A 5 -6.59 -20.51 -4.06
N LYS A 6 -5.69 -21.42 -3.71
CA LYS A 6 -4.69 -21.15 -2.69
C LYS A 6 -3.75 -20.04 -3.14
N ASN A 7 -3.35 -20.07 -4.39
CA ASN A 7 -2.44 -19.04 -4.91
C ASN A 7 -3.09 -17.67 -4.92
N ILE A 8 -4.38 -17.61 -5.26
CA ILE A 8 -5.11 -16.34 -5.22
C ILE A 8 -5.12 -15.79 -3.79
N GLN A 9 -5.42 -16.65 -2.83
CA GLN A 9 -5.44 -16.22 -1.43
C GLN A 9 -4.08 -15.75 -0.96
N LEU A 10 -3.03 -16.47 -1.33
CA LEU A 10 -1.67 -16.11 -0.94
C LEU A 10 -1.26 -14.78 -1.58
N PHE A 11 -1.62 -14.59 -2.84
CA PHE A 11 -1.30 -13.36 -3.54
C PHE A 11 -2.02 -12.18 -2.87
N MET A 12 -3.29 -12.35 -2.57
CA MET A 12 -4.06 -11.29 -1.92
C MET A 12 -3.52 -10.99 -0.53
N TYR A 13 -3.10 -12.01 0.19
CA TYR A 13 -2.49 -11.82 1.49
C TYR A 13 -1.21 -11.00 1.38
N LEU A 14 -0.40 -11.31 0.39
CA LEU A 14 0.85 -10.57 0.18
C LEU A 14 0.56 -9.11 -0.13
N VAL A 15 -0.36 -8.86 -1.05
CA VAL A 15 -0.73 -7.48 -1.41
C VAL A 15 -1.27 -6.74 -0.20
N SER A 16 -2.16 -7.39 0.56
CA SER A 16 -2.76 -6.76 1.73
C SER A 16 -1.73 -6.45 2.80
N SER A 17 -0.70 -7.29 2.93
CA SER A 17 0.36 -7.04 3.90
C SER A 17 1.10 -5.75 3.60
N PHE A 18 1.41 -5.50 2.34
CA PHE A 18 2.08 -4.26 1.96
C PHE A 18 1.14 -3.08 1.98
N GLU A 19 -0.14 -3.32 1.70
CA GLU A 19 -1.14 -2.27 1.85
C GLU A 19 -1.20 -1.80 3.31
N LEU A 20 -1.26 -2.75 4.22
CA LEU A 20 -1.30 -2.43 5.65
C LEU A 20 -0.04 -1.67 6.08
N ALA A 21 1.12 -2.14 5.63
CA ALA A 21 2.38 -1.48 5.96
C ALA A 21 2.39 -0.04 5.44
N ALA A 22 1.90 0.16 4.21
CA ALA A 22 1.85 1.50 3.64
C ALA A 22 0.90 2.40 4.43
N MET A 23 -0.26 1.88 4.82
CA MET A 23 -1.22 2.66 5.58
C MET A 23 -0.67 3.07 6.94
N GLN A 24 0.03 2.15 7.60
CA GLN A 24 0.70 2.47 8.86
C GLN A 24 1.75 3.55 8.65
N ALA A 25 2.54 3.42 7.60
CA ALA A 25 3.60 4.38 7.32
C ALA A 25 3.06 5.76 6.94
N MET A 26 1.83 5.81 6.42
CA MET A 26 1.19 7.08 6.10
C MET A 26 0.42 7.67 7.27
N GLY A 27 0.47 7.02 8.42
CA GLY A 27 -0.22 7.53 9.60
C GLY A 27 -1.70 7.28 9.59
N LYS A 28 -2.18 6.39 8.73
CA LYS A 28 -3.61 6.05 8.68
C LYS A 28 -4.00 5.01 9.71
N LEU A 29 -3.02 4.27 10.21
CA LEU A 29 -3.23 3.23 11.21
C LEU A 29 -2.12 3.31 12.25
N LYS A 30 -2.44 2.92 13.48
CA LYS A 30 -1.44 2.87 14.54
C LYS A 30 -0.41 1.78 14.26
N ASN A 31 0.82 2.06 14.61
CA ASN A 31 1.86 1.05 14.61
C ASN A 31 1.65 0.15 15.84
N PRO A 32 1.35 -1.13 15.65
CA PRO A 32 1.05 -2.00 16.81
C PRO A 32 2.24 -2.21 17.74
N MET A 33 3.45 -2.00 17.23
CA MET A 33 4.65 -2.13 18.07
C MET A 33 4.80 -0.99 19.05
N THR A 34 4.41 0.23 18.64
CA THR A 34 4.58 1.42 19.47
C THR A 34 3.26 1.98 19.96
N ASP A 35 2.15 1.48 19.44
CA ASP A 35 0.79 1.97 19.73
C ASP A 35 0.63 3.45 19.42
N LYS A 36 1.38 3.94 18.44
CA LYS A 36 1.36 5.35 18.04
C LYS A 36 1.08 5.49 16.56
N ILE A 37 0.55 6.65 16.20
CA ILE A 37 0.39 7.05 14.80
C ILE A 37 1.72 7.69 14.40
N GLU A 38 2.35 7.11 13.41
CA GLU A 38 3.63 7.60 12.93
C GLU A 38 3.59 7.75 11.42
N VAL A 39 4.31 8.74 10.90
CA VAL A 39 4.39 8.96 9.46
C VAL A 39 5.83 8.79 9.02
N SER A 40 6.02 7.91 8.03
CA SER A 40 7.30 7.74 7.38
C SER A 40 7.02 7.59 5.88
N LEU A 41 7.16 8.70 5.17
CA LEU A 41 6.90 8.69 3.73
C LEU A 41 7.86 7.77 3.00
N GLU A 42 9.07 7.65 3.52
CA GLU A 42 10.06 6.74 2.92
C GLU A 42 9.58 5.29 2.99
N GLN A 43 9.06 4.88 4.14
CA GLN A 43 8.54 3.53 4.30
C GLN A 43 7.30 3.32 3.44
N ALA A 44 6.44 4.33 3.38
CA ALA A 44 5.23 4.24 2.57
C ALA A 44 5.60 4.08 1.09
N GLN A 45 6.58 4.87 0.63
CA GLN A 45 7.01 4.77 -0.76
C GLN A 45 7.60 3.39 -1.04
N PHE A 46 8.36 2.86 -0.11
CA PHE A 46 8.94 1.52 -0.26
C PHE A 46 7.84 0.47 -0.47
N SER A 47 6.80 0.52 0.36
CA SER A 47 5.71 -0.46 0.24
C SER A 47 4.99 -0.33 -1.08
N ILE A 48 4.76 0.92 -1.52
CA ILE A 48 4.13 1.16 -2.81
C ILE A 48 5.01 0.65 -3.95
N ASP A 49 6.32 0.90 -3.85
CA ASP A 49 7.26 0.43 -4.87
C ASP A 49 7.29 -1.09 -4.97
N VAL A 50 7.17 -1.77 -3.82
CA VAL A 50 7.10 -3.23 -3.83
C VAL A 50 5.87 -3.70 -4.61
N LEU A 51 4.73 -3.06 -4.38
CA LEU A 51 3.51 -3.43 -5.08
C LEU A 51 3.57 -3.08 -6.57
N ASP A 52 4.20 -1.96 -6.91
CA ASP A 52 4.43 -1.61 -8.32
C ASP A 52 5.30 -2.66 -9.01
N MET A 53 6.37 -3.06 -8.34
CA MET A 53 7.25 -4.11 -8.85
C MET A 53 6.49 -5.41 -9.04
N LEU A 54 5.66 -5.73 -8.07
CA LEU A 54 4.87 -6.95 -8.12
C LEU A 54 3.93 -6.94 -9.33
N LYS A 55 3.30 -5.79 -9.58
CA LYS A 55 2.42 -5.64 -10.72
C LYS A 55 3.17 -5.89 -12.02
N GLU A 56 4.35 -5.32 -12.15
CA GLU A 56 5.18 -5.51 -13.35
C GLU A 56 5.60 -6.96 -13.53
N ARG A 57 6.06 -7.58 -12.44
CA ARG A 57 6.60 -8.92 -12.52
C ARG A 57 5.54 -9.99 -12.73
N THR A 58 4.30 -9.70 -12.38
CA THR A 58 3.22 -10.68 -12.53
C THR A 58 2.35 -10.38 -13.75
N LYS A 59 2.73 -9.42 -14.54
CA LYS A 59 1.95 -9.02 -15.71
C LYS A 59 1.73 -10.22 -16.63
N GLY A 60 0.48 -10.45 -16.98
CA GLY A 60 0.12 -11.57 -17.84
C GLY A 60 -0.08 -12.88 -17.10
N ASN A 61 0.20 -12.91 -15.81
CA ASN A 61 0.07 -14.14 -15.02
C ASN A 61 -1.03 -14.10 -13.99
N LEU A 62 -1.73 -12.98 -13.87
CA LEU A 62 -2.79 -12.83 -12.90
C LEU A 62 -4.16 -12.97 -13.57
N GLY A 63 -5.11 -13.56 -12.84
CA GLY A 63 -6.48 -13.53 -13.27
C GLY A 63 -7.06 -12.12 -13.11
N ASP A 64 -8.25 -11.91 -13.66
CA ASP A 64 -8.90 -10.60 -13.60
C ASP A 64 -9.08 -10.12 -12.17
N TYR A 65 -9.49 -11.00 -11.29
CA TYR A 65 -9.79 -10.62 -9.91
C TYR A 65 -8.52 -10.14 -9.19
N GLU A 66 -7.45 -10.92 -9.32
CA GLU A 66 -6.17 -10.56 -8.70
C GLU A 66 -5.62 -9.27 -9.28
N SER A 67 -5.72 -9.13 -10.59
CA SER A 67 -5.19 -7.96 -11.28
C SER A 67 -5.92 -6.70 -10.82
N ARG A 68 -7.25 -6.77 -10.75
CA ARG A 68 -8.04 -5.63 -10.30
C ARG A 68 -7.77 -5.29 -8.84
N PHE A 69 -7.63 -6.32 -8.03
CA PHE A 69 -7.35 -6.10 -6.61
C PHE A 69 -6.04 -5.35 -6.44
N LEU A 70 -5.00 -5.79 -7.15
CA LEU A 70 -3.70 -5.15 -7.07
C LEU A 70 -3.76 -3.71 -7.59
N GLU A 71 -4.40 -3.51 -8.74
CA GLU A 71 -4.51 -2.18 -9.33
C GLU A 71 -5.29 -1.22 -8.44
N ASN A 72 -6.40 -1.70 -7.88
CA ASN A 72 -7.20 -0.86 -7.00
C ASN A 72 -6.44 -0.50 -5.73
N THR A 73 -5.77 -1.46 -5.16
CA THR A 73 -4.97 -1.23 -3.95
C THR A 73 -3.88 -0.22 -4.23
N LEU A 74 -3.14 -0.39 -5.33
CA LEU A 74 -2.09 0.56 -5.69
C LEU A 74 -2.65 1.96 -5.93
N GLY A 75 -3.76 2.05 -6.65
CA GLY A 75 -4.38 3.34 -6.91
C GLY A 75 -4.75 4.07 -5.64
N GLN A 76 -5.36 3.35 -4.71
CA GLN A 76 -5.73 3.92 -3.41
C GLN A 76 -4.52 4.39 -2.63
N LEU A 77 -3.49 3.56 -2.59
CA LEU A 77 -2.28 3.89 -1.85
C LEU A 77 -1.58 5.10 -2.43
N LYS A 78 -1.52 5.19 -3.75
CA LYS A 78 -0.86 6.33 -4.39
C LYS A 78 -1.61 7.62 -4.14
N LEU A 79 -2.94 7.58 -4.16
CA LEU A 79 -3.74 8.75 -3.83
C LEU A 79 -3.54 9.19 -2.39
N ASN A 80 -3.55 8.23 -1.48
CA ASN A 80 -3.30 8.52 -0.07
C ASN A 80 -1.90 9.06 0.14
N TYR A 81 -0.93 8.53 -0.59
CA TYR A 81 0.45 8.99 -0.45
C TYR A 81 0.57 10.46 -0.86
N ILE A 82 -0.04 10.83 -1.98
CA ILE A 82 0.00 12.22 -2.43
C ILE A 82 -0.63 13.14 -1.39
N ASP A 83 -1.77 12.72 -0.85
CA ASP A 83 -2.46 13.52 0.16
C ASP A 83 -1.59 13.74 1.40
N VAL A 84 -1.00 12.67 1.89
CA VAL A 84 -0.18 12.76 3.10
C VAL A 84 1.09 13.56 2.82
N LYS A 85 1.69 13.37 1.65
CA LYS A 85 2.89 14.11 1.29
C LYS A 85 2.62 15.60 1.21
N GLU A 86 1.49 15.98 0.65
CA GLU A 86 1.13 17.40 0.57
C GLU A 86 0.96 17.99 1.97
N LYS A 87 0.35 17.24 2.86
CA LYS A 87 0.16 17.73 4.24
C LYS A 87 1.48 17.86 4.97
N GLU A 88 2.39 16.92 4.77
CA GLU A 88 3.70 16.95 5.41
C GLU A 88 4.56 18.10 4.87
N ASP A 89 4.40 18.43 3.60
CA ASP A 89 5.18 19.46 2.96
C ASP A 89 4.62 20.87 3.24
N LYS A 90 3.41 20.95 3.80
CA LYS A 90 2.76 22.23 4.01
C LYS A 90 3.49 23.03 5.07
N PRO A 91 3.73 24.34 4.84
CA PRO A 91 4.37 25.17 5.86
C PRO A 91 3.51 25.23 7.12
N LYS A 92 4.18 25.24 8.27
CA LYS A 92 3.47 25.21 9.53
C LYS A 92 2.66 26.48 9.79
N GLU A 93 3.15 27.62 9.29
CA GLU A 93 2.44 28.87 9.50
C GLU A 93 1.10 28.88 8.79
N SER A 94 0.90 28.03 7.80
CA SER A 94 -0.39 27.95 7.14
C SER A 94 -1.47 27.35 8.03
N GLU A 95 -1.08 26.81 9.17
CA GLU A 95 -2.01 26.21 10.12
C GLU A 95 -2.59 27.23 11.07
N LYS A 96 -2.07 28.42 11.05
CA LYS A 96 -2.58 29.47 11.92
C LYS A 96 -3.84 30.13 11.37
#